data_f2a6f91c5a737fc3c8dc5c1acb514c31
#
_entry.id   f2a6f91c5a737fc3c8dc5c1acb514c31
#
_cell.length_a   1.000
_cell.length_b   1.000
_cell.length_c   1.000
_cell.angle_alpha   90.00
_cell.angle_beta   90.00
_cell.angle_gamma   90.00
#
_symmetry.space_group_name_H-M   'P 1'
#
loop_
_entity.id
_entity.type
_entity.pdbx_description
1 polymer ?
#
loop_
_entity_poly.entity_id
_entity_poly.type
_entity_poly.pdbx_seq_one_letter_code
_entity_poly.pdbx_strand_id
1 'polypeptide(L)' 'MLQIGDTIQCHDADDMIRTMTELEKENITTDFMYEKDGVKGLWLVVERIGKK' A
#
# COMPACT_ATOMS: atom_id res chain seq x y z
N MET A 1 4.90 -12.37 4.14
CA MET A 1 5.32 -11.86 2.83
C MET A 1 4.12 -11.29 2.10
N LEU A 2 4.29 -10.14 1.50
CA LEU A 2 3.20 -9.48 0.79
C LEU A 2 2.89 -10.16 -0.53
N GLN A 3 1.62 -10.13 -0.90
CA GLN A 3 1.16 -10.68 -2.17
C GLN A 3 0.30 -9.64 -2.85
N ILE A 4 0.17 -9.77 -4.17
CA ILE A 4 -0.69 -8.89 -4.94
C ILE A 4 -2.11 -8.99 -4.38
N GLY A 5 -2.71 -7.84 -4.12
CA GLY A 5 -4.03 -7.78 -3.53
C GLY A 5 -4.03 -7.55 -2.03
N ASP A 6 -2.89 -7.71 -1.39
CA ASP A 6 -2.79 -7.44 0.04
C ASP A 6 -3.00 -5.95 0.31
N THR A 7 -3.55 -5.65 1.47
CA THR A 7 -3.76 -4.26 1.86
C THR A 7 -2.99 -3.96 3.14
N ILE A 8 -2.54 -2.72 3.26
CA ILE A 8 -1.80 -2.25 4.42
C ILE A 8 -2.50 -1.00 4.90
N GLN A 9 -2.94 -1.00 6.15
CA GLN A 9 -3.58 0.16 6.72
C GLN A 9 -2.53 1.16 7.15
N CYS A 10 -2.73 2.42 6.81
CA CYS A 10 -1.80 3.48 7.15
C CYS A 10 -2.46 4.43 8.13
N HIS A 11 -1.66 5.03 9.00
CA HIS A 11 -2.15 5.87 10.08
C HIS A 11 -2.57 7.25 9.57
N ASP A 12 -1.74 7.82 8.70
CA ASP A 12 -2.02 9.12 8.11
C ASP A 12 -1.29 9.20 6.78
N ALA A 13 -1.37 10.38 6.14
CA ALA A 13 -0.78 10.56 4.82
C ALA A 13 0.74 10.39 4.85
N ASP A 14 1.39 10.91 5.88
CA ASP A 14 2.84 10.77 6.00
C ASP A 14 3.23 9.31 6.14
N ASP A 15 2.49 8.56 6.94
CA ASP A 15 2.73 7.15 7.13
C ASP A 15 2.54 6.41 5.80
N MET A 16 1.51 6.77 5.06
CA MET A 16 1.24 6.15 3.77
C MET A 16 2.38 6.38 2.79
N ILE A 17 2.87 7.61 2.70
CA ILE A 17 3.96 7.95 1.80
C ILE A 17 5.22 7.21 2.19
N ARG A 18 5.50 7.15 3.48
CA ARG A 18 6.69 6.46 3.98
C ARG A 18 6.62 4.97 3.64
N THR A 19 5.47 4.36 3.90
CA THR A 19 5.29 2.95 3.62
C THR A 19 5.43 2.68 2.13
N MET A 20 4.81 3.51 1.31
CA MET A 20 4.87 3.36 -0.14
C MET A 20 6.32 3.45 -0.62
N THR A 21 7.08 4.41 -0.08
CA THR A 21 8.46 4.58 -0.47
C THR A 21 9.30 3.36 -0.10
N GLU A 22 9.08 2.81 1.10
CA GLU A 22 9.82 1.63 1.52
C GLU A 22 9.51 0.44 0.63
N LEU A 23 8.25 0.29 0.26
CA LEU A 23 7.88 -0.84 -0.61
C LEU A 23 8.46 -0.67 -2.00
N GLU A 24 8.52 0.55 -2.50
CA GLU A 24 9.12 0.79 -3.81
C GLU A 24 10.59 0.39 -3.84
N LYS A 25 11.28 0.52 -2.73
CA LYS A 25 12.67 0.09 -2.67
C LYS A 25 12.79 -1.40 -2.85
N GLU A 26 11.73 -2.13 -2.58
CA GLU A 26 11.70 -3.57 -2.73
C GLU A 26 10.98 -4.00 -4.01
N ASN A 27 10.77 -3.06 -4.91
CA ASN A 27 10.11 -3.31 -6.20
C ASN A 27 8.66 -3.74 -6.04
N ILE A 28 8.01 -3.19 -5.04
CA ILE A 28 6.60 -3.44 -4.79
C ILE A 28 5.85 -2.15 -5.10
N THR A 29 4.92 -2.23 -6.04
CA THR A 29 4.11 -1.09 -6.45
C THR A 29 2.75 -1.19 -5.75
N THR A 30 2.30 -0.06 -5.20
CA THR A 30 1.03 -0.02 -4.48
C THR A 30 0.18 1.11 -5.02
N ASP A 31 -1.11 0.99 -4.78
CA ASP A 31 -2.06 2.06 -5.03
C ASP A 31 -2.74 2.38 -3.71
N PHE A 32 -3.33 3.55 -3.61
CA PHE A 32 -3.95 3.92 -2.34
C PHE A 32 -5.46 3.90 -2.46
N MET A 33 -6.11 3.68 -1.32
CA MET A 33 -7.55 3.70 -1.21
C MET A 33 -7.93 4.46 0.04
N TYR A 34 -9.09 5.09 -0.02
CA TYR A 34 -9.61 5.86 1.11
C TYR A 34 -10.75 5.13 1.82
N GLU A 35 -11.14 3.99 1.31
CA GLU A 35 -12.23 3.22 1.90
C GLU A 35 -12.04 1.75 1.57
N LYS A 36 -12.30 0.90 2.54
CA LYS A 36 -12.19 -0.53 2.36
C LYS A 36 -13.31 -1.19 3.13
N ASP A 37 -14.13 -1.98 2.42
CA ASP A 37 -15.24 -2.72 3.05
C ASP A 37 -16.15 -1.81 3.87
N GLY A 38 -16.38 -0.61 3.36
CA GLY A 38 -17.25 0.34 4.02
C GLY A 38 -16.60 1.13 5.15
N VAL A 39 -15.33 0.88 5.43
CA VAL A 39 -14.60 1.58 6.48
C VAL A 39 -13.68 2.60 5.84
N LYS A 40 -13.81 3.85 6.28
CA LYS A 40 -12.99 4.92 5.74
C LYS A 40 -11.65 4.97 6.44
N GLY A 41 -10.61 5.31 5.69
CA GLY A 41 -9.27 5.39 6.22
C GLY A 41 -8.28 5.48 5.08
N LEU A 42 -7.04 5.13 5.37
CA LEU A 42 -5.99 5.16 4.37
C LEU A 42 -5.39 3.77 4.26
N TRP A 43 -5.44 3.21 3.09
CA TRP A 43 -4.87 1.89 2.84
C TRP A 43 -4.04 1.92 1.58
N LEU A 44 -3.05 1.04 1.53
CA LEU A 44 -2.31 0.76 0.31
C LEU A 44 -2.66 -0.66 -0.12
N VAL A 45 -2.88 -0.85 -1.40
CA VAL A 45 -3.12 -2.18 -1.94
C VAL A 45 -1.93 -2.53 -2.84
N VAL A 46 -1.42 -3.73 -2.68
CA VAL A 46 -0.27 -4.18 -3.46
C VAL A 46 -0.75 -4.52 -4.86
N GLU A 47 -0.22 -3.82 -5.86
CA GLU A 47 -0.61 -4.00 -7.26
C GLU A 47 0.35 -4.89 -8.01
N ARG A 48 1.64 -4.78 -7.69
CA ARG A 48 2.66 -5.49 -8.44
C ARG A 48 3.84 -5.76 -7.54
N ILE A 49 4.42 -6.91 -7.69
CA ILE A 49 5.60 -7.30 -6.94
C ILE A 49 6.65 -7.77 -7.93
N GLY A 50 7.90 -7.31 -7.74
CA GLY A 50 9.00 -7.74 -8.56
C GLY A 50 9.46 -6.64 -9.48
N LYS A 51 10.70 -6.80 -10.02
CA LYS A 51 11.28 -5.82 -10.85
C LYS A 51 10.86 -6.03 -12.23
N LYS A 52 10.55 -5.11 -12.71
CA LYS A 52 10.21 -4.98 -13.98
C LYS A 52 9.81 -6.01 -14.64
#